data_8d0ea213523639db594f4addc856e8fa
#
_entry.id   8d0ea213523639db594f4addc856e8fa
#
_cell.length_a   1.000
_cell.length_b   1.000
_cell.length_c   1.000
_cell.angle_alpha   90.00
_cell.angle_beta   90.00
_cell.angle_gamma   90.00
#
_symmetry.space_group_name_H-M   'P 1'
#
loop_
_entity.id
_entity.type
_entity.pdbx_description
1 polymer ?
#
loop_
_entity_poly.entity_id
_entity_poly.type
_entity_poly.pdbx_seq_one_letter_code
_entity_poly.pdbx_strand_id
1 'polypeptide(L)'
;MKKNIAVAALLVFVATLAARAQNLESVLNSMDKAAADFRTAQTEFVWDQYQKVVDEHDLQKGTMYFRRQGSDVQMAADITIPDKKYVLFSGGMVSVYVPKAGQVTEYLAGKNKADFETFLVLGFGGRGHDLAKSFDVKYAGMEQVQGVNAAKLELTPKSQKVANMFQTITLWIDPARGVSVQQLFNERSGDYRLAKYNNIQLNQKISNDVFKLKTSGKVTYVKPNS
;
A
#
# COMPACT_ATOMS: atom_id res chain seq x y z
N MET A 1 -27.90 -23.32 37.73
CA MET A 1 -26.98 -23.66 36.63
C MET A 1 -27.01 -22.64 35.47
N LYS A 2 -28.16 -22.10 35.01
CA LYS A 2 -28.24 -21.17 33.86
C LYS A 2 -27.53 -19.84 34.08
N LYS A 3 -27.48 -19.27 35.30
CA LYS A 3 -26.77 -17.98 35.59
C LYS A 3 -25.27 -18.08 35.47
N ASN A 4 -24.64 -19.17 35.83
CA ASN A 4 -23.20 -19.36 35.78
C ASN A 4 -22.68 -19.55 34.34
N ILE A 5 -23.48 -20.08 33.42
CA ILE A 5 -23.15 -20.25 32.01
C ILE A 5 -23.14 -18.89 31.30
N ALA A 6 -24.08 -17.99 31.62
CA ALA A 6 -24.13 -16.65 31.04
C ALA A 6 -22.91 -15.79 31.46
N VAL A 7 -22.47 -15.90 32.72
CA VAL A 7 -21.29 -15.18 33.22
C VAL A 7 -20.00 -15.70 32.59
N ALA A 8 -19.86 -17.03 32.45
CA ALA A 8 -18.72 -17.64 31.80
C ALA A 8 -18.64 -17.26 30.31
N ALA A 9 -19.75 -17.23 29.58
CA ALA A 9 -19.80 -16.79 28.19
C ALA A 9 -19.42 -15.32 28.01
N LEU A 10 -19.85 -14.45 28.93
CA LEU A 10 -19.50 -13.03 28.92
C LEU A 10 -17.99 -12.81 29.15
N LEU A 11 -17.39 -13.55 30.11
CA LEU A 11 -15.96 -13.45 30.40
C LEU A 11 -15.10 -13.93 29.23
N VAL A 12 -15.48 -14.99 28.53
CA VAL A 12 -14.77 -15.46 27.33
C VAL A 12 -14.85 -14.43 26.20
N PHE A 13 -16.00 -13.79 26.01
CA PHE A 13 -16.18 -12.77 24.98
C PHE A 13 -15.32 -11.52 25.24
N VAL A 14 -15.24 -11.06 26.48
CA VAL A 14 -14.38 -9.93 26.88
C VAL A 14 -12.91 -10.27 26.70
N ALA A 15 -12.47 -11.49 27.04
CA ALA A 15 -11.09 -11.91 26.88
C ALA A 15 -10.65 -11.96 25.39
N THR A 16 -11.53 -12.38 24.49
CA THR A 16 -11.24 -12.40 23.05
C THR A 16 -11.11 -11.01 22.43
N LEU A 17 -11.90 -10.04 22.88
CA LEU A 17 -11.81 -8.65 22.47
C LEU A 17 -10.50 -8.00 22.94
N ALA A 18 -10.12 -8.24 24.19
CA ALA A 18 -8.86 -7.74 24.74
C ALA A 18 -7.64 -8.29 24.01
N ALA A 19 -7.63 -9.58 23.68
CA ALA A 19 -6.55 -10.21 22.92
C ALA A 19 -6.44 -9.64 21.49
N ARG A 20 -7.57 -9.35 20.83
CA ARG A 20 -7.56 -8.73 19.49
C ARG A 20 -7.05 -7.29 19.53
N ALA A 21 -7.42 -6.52 20.54
CA ALA A 21 -6.95 -5.14 20.72
C ALA A 21 -5.43 -5.12 20.98
N GLN A 22 -4.92 -6.03 21.82
CA GLN A 22 -3.48 -6.16 22.09
C GLN A 22 -2.70 -6.56 20.85
N ASN A 23 -3.26 -7.44 19.99
CA ASN A 23 -2.62 -7.84 18.75
C ASN A 23 -2.60 -6.70 17.74
N LEU A 24 -3.68 -5.91 17.60
CA LEU A 24 -3.70 -4.72 16.77
C LEU A 24 -2.62 -3.73 17.19
N GLU A 25 -2.58 -3.39 18.47
CA GLU A 25 -1.61 -2.45 19.05
C GLU A 25 -0.17 -2.90 18.77
N SER A 26 0.12 -4.19 18.93
CA SER A 26 1.44 -4.76 18.63
C SER A 26 1.83 -4.57 17.17
N VAL A 27 0.91 -4.78 16.23
CA VAL A 27 1.16 -4.58 14.79
C VAL A 27 1.37 -3.10 14.47
N LEU A 28 0.53 -2.19 15.00
CA LEU A 28 0.70 -0.75 14.79
C LEU A 28 2.02 -0.23 15.34
N ASN A 29 2.44 -0.71 16.51
CA ASN A 29 3.74 -0.39 17.10
C ASN A 29 4.91 -0.89 16.23
N SER A 30 4.83 -2.09 15.64
CA SER A 30 5.85 -2.58 14.73
C SER A 30 5.97 -1.72 13.47
N MET A 31 4.85 -1.28 12.92
CA MET A 31 4.80 -0.34 11.79
C MET A 31 5.39 1.03 12.17
N ASP A 32 5.09 1.56 13.34
CA ASP A 32 5.64 2.84 13.83
C ASP A 32 7.16 2.77 13.97
N LYS A 33 7.67 1.67 14.52
CA LYS A 33 9.12 1.43 14.62
C LYS A 33 9.75 1.37 13.23
N ALA A 34 9.17 0.60 12.32
CA ALA A 34 9.66 0.53 10.94
C ALA A 34 9.64 1.91 10.25
N ALA A 35 8.59 2.69 10.48
CA ALA A 35 8.44 4.04 9.91
C ALA A 35 9.48 5.04 10.46
N ALA A 36 9.87 4.93 11.73
CA ALA A 36 10.89 5.79 12.34
C ALA A 36 12.27 5.56 11.70
N ASP A 37 12.59 4.31 11.39
CA ASP A 37 13.89 3.92 10.81
C ASP A 37 13.87 3.94 9.26
N PHE A 38 12.71 4.15 8.64
CA PHE A 38 12.54 4.04 7.20
C PHE A 38 13.29 5.14 6.43
N ARG A 39 14.16 4.71 5.54
CA ARG A 39 14.88 5.58 4.58
C ARG A 39 14.60 5.18 3.15
N THR A 40 14.70 3.89 2.84
CA THR A 40 14.49 3.34 1.51
C THR A 40 13.83 1.96 1.59
N ALA A 41 13.10 1.60 0.53
CA ALA A 41 12.70 0.22 0.29
C ALA A 41 12.83 -0.10 -1.20
N GLN A 42 13.25 -1.32 -1.51
CA GLN A 42 13.21 -1.91 -2.84
C GLN A 42 12.49 -3.25 -2.73
N THR A 43 11.59 -3.52 -3.68
CA THR A 43 10.84 -4.78 -3.71
C THR A 43 10.47 -5.15 -5.14
N GLU A 44 10.47 -6.43 -5.44
CA GLU A 44 9.77 -6.95 -6.60
C GLU A 44 8.28 -6.95 -6.31
N PHE A 45 7.46 -6.63 -7.31
CA PHE A 45 6.01 -6.66 -7.14
C PHE A 45 5.30 -7.39 -8.28
N VAL A 46 4.15 -7.94 -7.91
CA VAL A 46 3.13 -8.40 -8.84
C VAL A 46 1.86 -7.63 -8.51
N TRP A 47 1.34 -6.94 -9.48
CA TRP A 47 0.10 -6.17 -9.36
C TRP A 47 -0.96 -6.78 -10.27
N ASP A 48 -2.06 -7.21 -9.70
CA ASP A 48 -3.22 -7.77 -10.37
C ASP A 48 -4.39 -6.81 -10.22
N GLN A 49 -4.83 -6.22 -11.31
CA GLN A 49 -6.02 -5.38 -11.36
C GLN A 49 -7.14 -6.15 -12.05
N TYR A 50 -8.15 -6.52 -11.27
CA TYR A 50 -9.34 -7.20 -11.75
C TYR A 50 -10.43 -6.20 -12.11
N GLN A 51 -11.05 -6.36 -13.26
CA GLN A 51 -12.19 -5.57 -13.76
C GLN A 51 -13.41 -6.48 -13.86
N LYS A 52 -14.34 -6.33 -12.92
CA LYS A 52 -15.50 -7.21 -12.75
C LYS A 52 -16.44 -7.22 -13.95
N VAL A 53 -16.64 -6.06 -14.60
CA VAL A 53 -17.61 -5.92 -15.71
C VAL A 53 -17.21 -6.76 -16.92
N VAL A 54 -15.93 -6.86 -17.20
CA VAL A 54 -15.38 -7.62 -18.34
C VAL A 54 -14.76 -8.95 -17.93
N ASP A 55 -14.70 -9.24 -16.63
CA ASP A 55 -14.06 -10.42 -16.04
C ASP A 55 -12.61 -10.59 -16.49
N GLU A 56 -11.85 -9.49 -16.49
CA GLU A 56 -10.47 -9.46 -16.96
C GLU A 56 -9.49 -9.10 -15.85
N HIS A 57 -8.27 -9.62 -15.98
CA HIS A 57 -7.13 -9.33 -15.14
C HIS A 57 -6.03 -8.62 -15.91
N ASP A 58 -5.62 -7.42 -15.46
CA ASP A 58 -4.39 -6.76 -15.93
C ASP A 58 -3.26 -7.05 -14.93
N LEU A 59 -2.33 -7.91 -15.36
CA LEU A 59 -1.21 -8.33 -14.54
C LEU A 59 0.04 -7.54 -14.89
N GLN A 60 0.57 -6.80 -13.91
CA GLN A 60 1.80 -6.04 -14.05
C GLN A 60 2.87 -6.59 -13.07
N LYS A 61 4.13 -6.64 -13.53
CA LYS A 61 5.27 -7.06 -12.71
C LYS A 61 6.45 -6.11 -12.93
N GLY A 62 7.25 -5.98 -11.89
CA GLY A 62 8.43 -5.14 -11.96
C GLY A 62 9.12 -4.96 -10.61
N THR A 63 9.89 -3.90 -10.49
CA THR A 63 10.56 -3.51 -9.26
C THR A 63 10.05 -2.15 -8.81
N MET A 64 9.76 -2.03 -7.53
CA MET A 64 9.29 -0.79 -6.91
C MET A 64 10.34 -0.29 -5.92
N TYR A 65 10.54 1.02 -5.90
CA TYR A 65 11.50 1.72 -5.06
C TYR A 65 10.80 2.83 -4.30
N PHE A 66 11.11 2.93 -3.02
CA PHE A 66 10.65 4.01 -2.16
C PHE A 66 11.83 4.67 -1.50
N ARG A 67 11.75 5.98 -1.31
CA ARG A 67 12.75 6.76 -0.58
C ARG A 67 12.09 7.89 0.18
N ARG A 68 12.53 8.09 1.43
CA ARG A 68 12.17 9.27 2.22
C ARG A 68 13.29 10.30 2.14
N GLN A 69 12.94 11.53 1.82
CA GLN A 69 13.83 12.71 1.85
C GLN A 69 13.19 13.78 2.74
N GLY A 70 13.61 13.89 4.01
CA GLY A 70 12.95 14.75 4.97
C GLY A 70 11.49 14.33 5.19
N SER A 71 10.56 15.25 4.92
CA SER A 71 9.12 15.00 4.95
C SER A 71 8.57 14.36 3.66
N ASP A 72 9.29 14.46 2.55
CA ASP A 72 8.81 14.00 1.25
C ASP A 72 9.09 12.50 1.04
N VAL A 73 8.14 11.83 0.39
CA VAL A 73 8.30 10.46 -0.07
C VAL A 73 8.36 10.45 -1.59
N GLN A 74 9.34 9.73 -2.11
CA GLN A 74 9.45 9.45 -3.54
C GLN A 74 9.19 7.97 -3.78
N MET A 75 8.53 7.65 -4.88
CA MET A 75 8.31 6.29 -5.32
C MET A 75 8.64 6.19 -6.80
N ALA A 76 9.32 5.12 -7.19
CA ALA A 76 9.51 4.76 -8.58
C ALA A 76 9.12 3.31 -8.80
N ALA A 77 8.50 3.00 -9.94
CA ALA A 77 8.22 1.64 -10.36
C ALA A 77 8.75 1.42 -11.78
N ASP A 78 9.61 0.43 -11.94
CA ASP A 78 10.06 -0.10 -13.23
C ASP A 78 9.22 -1.33 -13.54
N ILE A 79 8.18 -1.15 -14.35
CA ILE A 79 7.26 -2.19 -14.79
C ILE A 79 7.85 -2.83 -16.03
N THR A 80 7.98 -4.15 -16.02
CA THR A 80 8.59 -4.92 -17.12
C THR A 80 7.59 -5.82 -17.85
N ILE A 81 6.45 -6.12 -17.23
CA ILE A 81 5.38 -6.98 -17.76
C ILE A 81 4.05 -6.25 -17.54
N PRO A 82 3.12 -6.26 -18.54
CA PRO A 82 3.25 -6.84 -19.89
C PRO A 82 4.15 -6.02 -20.82
N ASP A 83 4.08 -4.70 -20.74
CA ASP A 83 4.87 -3.74 -21.49
C ASP A 83 5.71 -2.87 -20.55
N LYS A 84 6.89 -2.47 -21.01
CA LYS A 84 7.79 -1.60 -20.25
C LYS A 84 7.13 -0.25 -19.97
N LYS A 85 7.09 0.12 -18.67
CA LYS A 85 6.51 1.36 -18.19
C LYS A 85 7.29 1.84 -16.96
N TYR A 86 7.51 3.12 -16.85
CA TYR A 86 8.06 3.75 -15.64
C TYR A 86 7.03 4.64 -14.99
N VAL A 87 6.87 4.49 -13.68
CA VAL A 87 6.05 5.38 -12.87
C VAL A 87 6.96 6.04 -11.85
N LEU A 88 6.93 7.36 -11.80
CA LEU A 88 7.68 8.15 -10.83
C LEU A 88 6.72 9.07 -10.07
N PHE A 89 6.73 8.99 -8.75
CA PHE A 89 6.13 9.99 -7.89
C PHE A 89 7.24 10.78 -7.20
N SER A 90 7.24 12.10 -7.40
CA SER A 90 8.20 13.01 -6.79
C SER A 90 7.64 14.43 -6.75
N GLY A 91 7.78 15.12 -5.62
CA GLY A 91 7.36 16.53 -5.49
C GLY A 91 5.86 16.75 -5.70
N GLY A 92 5.01 15.76 -5.43
CA GLY A 92 3.55 15.85 -5.65
C GLY A 92 3.13 15.66 -7.10
N MET A 93 4.01 15.17 -7.97
CA MET A 93 3.73 14.84 -9.36
C MET A 93 3.90 13.35 -9.59
N VAL A 94 2.96 12.73 -10.31
CA VAL A 94 3.09 11.39 -10.88
C VAL A 94 3.43 11.52 -12.35
N SER A 95 4.55 10.96 -12.77
CA SER A 95 4.94 10.88 -14.18
C SER A 95 4.92 9.42 -14.61
N VAL A 96 4.19 9.12 -15.69
CA VAL A 96 4.10 7.79 -16.28
C VAL A 96 4.74 7.82 -17.65
N TYR A 97 5.87 7.14 -17.83
CA TYR A 97 6.56 7.00 -19.12
C TYR A 97 6.26 5.65 -19.75
N VAL A 98 5.74 5.65 -20.97
CA VAL A 98 5.49 4.47 -21.79
C VAL A 98 6.43 4.51 -23.00
N PRO A 99 7.58 3.80 -22.96
CA PRO A 99 8.59 3.84 -24.03
C PRO A 99 8.03 3.49 -25.41
N LYS A 100 7.18 2.48 -25.49
CA LYS A 100 6.54 2.02 -26.74
C LYS A 100 5.70 3.10 -27.42
N ALA A 101 5.08 3.97 -26.63
CA ALA A 101 4.29 5.11 -27.13
C ALA A 101 5.13 6.38 -27.30
N GLY A 102 6.38 6.42 -26.81
CA GLY A 102 7.19 7.64 -26.76
C GLY A 102 6.50 8.76 -25.97
N GLN A 103 5.75 8.43 -24.91
CA GLN A 103 4.88 9.37 -24.19
C GLN A 103 5.18 9.39 -22.70
N VAL A 104 5.21 10.59 -22.13
CA VAL A 104 5.15 10.84 -20.70
C VAL A 104 3.83 11.51 -20.38
N THR A 105 3.07 10.92 -19.46
CA THR A 105 1.85 11.55 -18.92
C THR A 105 2.13 12.03 -17.50
N GLU A 106 1.84 13.32 -17.21
CA GLU A 106 2.08 13.93 -15.91
C GLU A 106 0.76 14.29 -15.23
N TYR A 107 0.57 13.80 -14.00
CA TYR A 107 -0.59 14.09 -13.16
C TYR A 107 -0.12 14.86 -11.93
N LEU A 108 -0.68 16.03 -11.68
CA LEU A 108 -0.46 16.74 -10.43
C LEU A 108 -1.35 16.15 -9.33
N ALA A 109 -0.73 15.74 -8.21
CA ALA A 109 -1.50 15.34 -7.04
C ALA A 109 -2.29 16.52 -6.43
N GLY A 110 -1.88 17.76 -6.72
CA GLY A 110 -2.59 18.99 -6.39
C GLY A 110 -2.97 19.07 -4.90
N LYS A 111 -4.21 19.48 -4.62
CA LYS A 111 -4.80 19.53 -3.26
C LYS A 111 -4.90 18.15 -2.61
N ASN A 112 -4.72 17.08 -3.36
CA ASN A 112 -4.81 15.67 -2.92
C ASN A 112 -3.43 15.06 -2.61
N LYS A 113 -2.35 15.84 -2.64
CA LYS A 113 -0.98 15.35 -2.41
C LYS A 113 -0.88 14.51 -1.11
N ALA A 114 -1.43 14.99 -0.01
CA ALA A 114 -1.37 14.29 1.28
C ALA A 114 -2.12 12.95 1.27
N ASP A 115 -3.30 12.90 0.64
CA ASP A 115 -4.06 11.65 0.48
C ASP A 115 -3.28 10.67 -0.39
N PHE A 116 -2.72 11.15 -1.50
CA PHE A 116 -1.94 10.32 -2.41
C PHE A 116 -0.67 9.78 -1.75
N GLU A 117 0.06 10.63 -1.02
CA GLU A 117 1.23 10.21 -0.24
C GLU A 117 0.86 9.18 0.83
N THR A 118 -0.30 9.32 1.49
CA THR A 118 -0.79 8.34 2.46
C THR A 118 -0.96 6.97 1.80
N PHE A 119 -1.51 6.90 0.59
CA PHE A 119 -1.65 5.62 -0.13
C PHE A 119 -0.31 5.05 -0.56
N LEU A 120 0.63 5.88 -1.00
CA LEU A 120 1.96 5.43 -1.42
C LEU A 120 2.73 4.78 -0.29
N VAL A 121 2.59 5.31 0.94
CA VAL A 121 3.31 4.78 2.11
C VAL A 121 2.52 3.74 2.89
N LEU A 122 1.32 3.35 2.43
CA LEU A 122 0.59 2.24 3.05
C LEU A 122 1.45 0.99 3.03
N GLY A 123 1.91 0.59 4.22
CA GLY A 123 2.76 -0.59 4.39
C GLY A 123 4.24 -0.41 4.06
N PHE A 124 4.70 0.78 3.60
CA PHE A 124 6.12 1.09 3.38
C PHE A 124 6.47 2.46 3.95
N GLY A 125 6.86 2.49 5.23
CA GLY A 125 7.30 3.71 5.91
C GLY A 125 6.18 4.60 6.45
N GLY A 126 4.90 4.25 6.26
CA GLY A 126 3.78 4.87 6.94
C GLY A 126 3.70 4.38 8.39
N ARG A 127 3.37 5.30 9.33
CA ARG A 127 3.18 4.94 10.72
C ARG A 127 1.87 4.19 10.91
N GLY A 128 1.90 3.11 11.71
CA GLY A 128 0.73 2.29 12.00
C GLY A 128 -0.39 3.09 12.65
N HIS A 129 -0.08 3.90 13.66
CA HIS A 129 -1.07 4.71 14.36
C HIS A 129 -1.65 5.85 13.50
N ASP A 130 -0.95 6.29 12.46
CA ASP A 130 -1.49 7.28 11.53
C ASP A 130 -2.61 6.69 10.65
N LEU A 131 -2.65 5.35 10.47
CA LEU A 131 -3.78 4.68 9.78
C LEU A 131 -5.11 4.99 10.46
N ALA A 132 -5.15 5.00 11.81
CA ALA A 132 -6.35 5.27 12.58
C ALA A 132 -6.91 6.70 12.39
N LYS A 133 -6.10 7.64 11.86
CA LYS A 133 -6.57 8.99 11.52
C LYS A 133 -7.47 8.97 10.28
N SER A 134 -7.15 8.13 9.31
CA SER A 134 -7.83 8.09 8.00
C SER A 134 -8.76 6.89 7.83
N PHE A 135 -8.59 5.85 8.65
CA PHE A 135 -9.32 4.58 8.53
C PHE A 135 -9.81 4.09 9.89
N ASP A 136 -10.92 3.36 9.88
CA ASP A 136 -11.26 2.43 10.95
C ASP A 136 -10.47 1.14 10.71
N VAL A 137 -9.56 0.81 11.62
CA VAL A 137 -8.61 -0.28 11.50
C VAL A 137 -9.05 -1.47 12.33
N LYS A 138 -9.19 -2.63 11.71
CA LYS A 138 -9.55 -3.87 12.37
C LYS A 138 -8.45 -4.92 12.17
N TYR A 139 -8.02 -5.57 13.23
CA TYR A 139 -7.18 -6.75 13.18
C TYR A 139 -8.03 -7.98 12.85
N ALA A 140 -7.74 -8.64 11.74
CA ALA A 140 -8.48 -9.80 11.23
C ALA A 140 -7.76 -11.14 11.47
N GLY A 141 -6.65 -11.13 12.21
CA GLY A 141 -5.88 -12.35 12.54
C GLY A 141 -4.54 -12.44 11.80
N MET A 142 -3.91 -13.60 11.92
CA MET A 142 -2.69 -13.95 11.20
C MET A 142 -3.04 -14.80 9.98
N GLU A 143 -2.33 -14.60 8.89
CA GLU A 143 -2.51 -15.33 7.63
C GLU A 143 -1.16 -15.61 6.98
N GLN A 144 -0.98 -16.83 6.44
CA GLN A 144 0.22 -17.16 5.66
C GLN A 144 0.12 -16.55 4.26
N VAL A 145 1.01 -15.59 4.00
CA VAL A 145 1.04 -14.87 2.72
C VAL A 145 2.49 -14.76 2.26
N GLN A 146 2.79 -15.20 1.03
CA GLN A 146 4.15 -15.11 0.46
C GLN A 146 5.24 -15.76 1.35
N GLY A 147 4.90 -16.83 2.07
CA GLY A 147 5.82 -17.48 3.01
C GLY A 147 6.01 -16.74 4.35
N VAL A 148 5.28 -15.66 4.58
CA VAL A 148 5.31 -14.87 5.82
C VAL A 148 4.02 -15.09 6.60
N ASN A 149 4.12 -15.32 7.91
CA ASN A 149 2.97 -15.29 8.81
C ASN A 149 2.64 -13.82 9.09
N ALA A 150 1.75 -13.25 8.29
CA ALA A 150 1.45 -11.82 8.26
C ALA A 150 0.19 -11.48 9.06
N ALA A 151 0.21 -10.33 9.72
CA ALA A 151 -0.95 -9.78 10.39
C ALA A 151 -1.87 -9.10 9.36
N LYS A 152 -3.13 -9.54 9.31
CA LYS A 152 -4.16 -8.99 8.42
C LYS A 152 -4.86 -7.82 9.09
N LEU A 153 -4.77 -6.65 8.47
CA LEU A 153 -5.49 -5.44 8.87
C LEU A 153 -6.53 -5.09 7.81
N GLU A 154 -7.77 -4.93 8.22
CA GLU A 154 -8.86 -4.43 7.40
C GLU A 154 -9.08 -2.94 7.70
N LEU A 155 -9.03 -2.10 6.67
CA LEU A 155 -9.15 -0.66 6.77
C LEU A 155 -10.42 -0.19 6.06
N THR A 156 -11.29 0.50 6.79
CA THR A 156 -12.47 1.17 6.22
C THR A 156 -12.23 2.68 6.19
N PRO A 157 -12.29 3.33 5.02
CA PRO A 157 -12.05 4.77 4.92
C PRO A 157 -13.04 5.59 5.74
N LYS A 158 -12.55 6.59 6.49
CA LYS A 158 -13.37 7.55 7.25
C LYS A 158 -13.86 8.70 6.38
N SER A 159 -13.04 9.14 5.41
CA SER A 159 -13.44 10.22 4.51
C SER A 159 -14.25 9.70 3.34
N GLN A 160 -15.34 10.42 2.98
CA GLN A 160 -16.20 10.07 1.84
C GLN A 160 -15.42 10.06 0.54
N LYS A 161 -14.42 10.93 0.38
CA LYS A 161 -13.59 11.01 -0.81
C LYS A 161 -12.82 9.71 -1.06
N VAL A 162 -12.18 9.16 -0.01
CA VAL A 162 -11.46 7.89 -0.10
C VAL A 162 -12.43 6.72 -0.22
N ALA A 163 -13.58 6.76 0.50
CA ALA A 163 -14.64 5.76 0.42
C ALA A 163 -15.33 5.71 -0.97
N ASN A 164 -15.27 6.78 -1.75
CA ASN A 164 -15.74 6.77 -3.15
C ASN A 164 -14.76 6.02 -4.07
N MET A 165 -13.47 5.98 -3.73
CA MET A 165 -12.45 5.25 -4.48
C MET A 165 -12.38 3.79 -4.05
N PHE A 166 -12.30 3.54 -2.74
CA PHE A 166 -12.12 2.21 -2.18
C PHE A 166 -13.15 1.93 -1.09
N GLN A 167 -13.84 0.81 -1.21
CA GLN A 167 -14.76 0.34 -0.18
C GLN A 167 -13.99 -0.13 1.06
N THR A 168 -12.95 -0.90 0.86
CA THR A 168 -12.05 -1.41 1.91
C THR A 168 -10.64 -1.56 1.36
N ILE A 169 -9.65 -1.45 2.26
CA ILE A 169 -8.26 -1.78 1.96
C ILE A 169 -7.82 -2.85 2.97
N THR A 170 -7.19 -3.91 2.48
CA THR A 170 -6.61 -4.93 3.35
C THR A 170 -5.10 -4.90 3.22
N LEU A 171 -4.41 -4.86 4.36
CA LEU A 171 -2.96 -4.95 4.44
C LEU A 171 -2.57 -6.24 5.14
N TRP A 172 -1.57 -6.94 4.61
CA TRP A 172 -0.89 -8.06 5.29
C TRP A 172 0.49 -7.57 5.70
N ILE A 173 0.65 -7.32 6.99
CA ILE A 173 1.86 -6.75 7.58
C ILE A 173 2.74 -7.88 8.12
N ASP A 174 4.00 -7.91 7.73
CA ASP A 174 5.03 -8.70 8.41
C ASP A 174 5.30 -8.08 9.79
N PRO A 175 4.89 -8.72 10.89
CA PRO A 175 5.00 -8.13 12.22
C PRO A 175 6.45 -7.96 12.68
N ALA A 176 7.39 -8.72 12.13
CA ALA A 176 8.82 -8.62 12.48
C ALA A 176 9.47 -7.39 11.81
N ARG A 177 9.04 -7.01 10.62
CA ARG A 177 9.61 -5.91 9.84
C ARG A 177 8.73 -4.66 9.80
N GLY A 178 7.45 -4.75 10.21
CA GLY A 178 6.49 -3.63 10.20
C GLY A 178 6.16 -3.13 8.79
N VAL A 179 6.28 -3.97 7.76
CA VAL A 179 6.00 -3.63 6.36
C VAL A 179 4.99 -4.56 5.74
N SER A 180 4.29 -4.07 4.74
CA SER A 180 3.29 -4.86 4.01
C SER A 180 3.95 -5.85 3.04
N VAL A 181 3.50 -7.10 3.06
CA VAL A 181 3.87 -8.12 2.07
C VAL A 181 2.80 -8.29 0.99
N GLN A 182 1.58 -7.84 1.27
CA GLN A 182 0.47 -7.84 0.32
C GLN A 182 -0.52 -6.73 0.67
N GLN A 183 -1.17 -6.18 -0.35
CA GLN A 183 -2.22 -5.17 -0.22
C GLN A 183 -3.36 -5.49 -1.19
N LEU A 184 -4.60 -5.32 -0.72
CA LEU A 184 -5.80 -5.47 -1.53
C LEU A 184 -6.65 -4.21 -1.39
N PHE A 185 -6.94 -3.57 -2.50
CA PHE A 185 -7.81 -2.40 -2.60
C PHE A 185 -9.10 -2.83 -3.29
N ASN A 186 -10.21 -2.90 -2.55
CA ASN A 186 -11.52 -3.24 -3.09
C ASN A 186 -12.27 -1.95 -3.47
N GLU A 187 -12.73 -1.87 -4.70
CA GLU A 187 -13.55 -0.77 -5.21
C GLU A 187 -15.05 -1.08 -5.04
N ARG A 188 -15.89 -0.03 -5.06
CA ARG A 188 -17.35 -0.20 -4.96
C ARG A 188 -17.97 -0.89 -6.18
N SER A 189 -17.33 -0.78 -7.33
CA SER A 189 -17.69 -1.49 -8.58
C SER A 189 -17.63 -3.01 -8.45
N GLY A 190 -16.86 -3.50 -7.48
CA GLY A 190 -16.47 -4.90 -7.34
C GLY A 190 -15.13 -5.19 -8.05
N ASP A 191 -14.50 -4.19 -8.63
CA ASP A 191 -13.13 -4.27 -9.10
C ASP A 191 -12.19 -4.32 -7.89
N TYR A 192 -10.98 -4.84 -8.10
CA TYR A 192 -9.95 -4.80 -7.07
C TYR A 192 -8.55 -4.64 -7.64
N ARG A 193 -7.63 -4.23 -6.77
CA ARG A 193 -6.20 -4.18 -7.04
C ARG A 193 -5.47 -4.94 -5.96
N LEU A 194 -4.84 -6.04 -6.35
CA LEU A 194 -4.04 -6.87 -5.46
C LEU A 194 -2.56 -6.67 -5.77
N ALA A 195 -1.81 -6.12 -4.82
CA ALA A 195 -0.36 -5.99 -4.90
C ALA A 195 0.31 -7.02 -3.99
N LYS A 196 1.26 -7.78 -4.52
CA LYS A 196 2.11 -8.73 -3.80
C LYS A 196 3.55 -8.27 -3.88
N TYR A 197 4.26 -8.27 -2.75
CA TYR A 197 5.62 -7.78 -2.63
C TYR A 197 6.57 -8.90 -2.22
N ASN A 198 7.63 -9.09 -3.01
CA ASN A 198 8.65 -10.10 -2.79
C ASN A 198 10.03 -9.44 -2.68
N ASN A 199 11.00 -10.14 -2.08
CA ASN A 199 12.38 -9.68 -1.99
C ASN A 199 12.51 -8.27 -1.42
N ILE A 200 11.70 -7.96 -0.38
CA ILE A 200 11.67 -6.63 0.25
C ILE A 200 13.01 -6.36 0.94
N GLN A 201 13.73 -5.36 0.47
CA GLN A 201 14.99 -4.86 1.01
C GLN A 201 14.75 -3.47 1.61
N LEU A 202 15.02 -3.32 2.91
CA LEU A 202 14.83 -2.07 3.64
C LEU A 202 16.17 -1.40 3.88
N ASN A 203 16.17 -0.06 3.79
CA ASN A 203 17.30 0.80 4.18
C ASN A 203 18.62 0.51 3.45
N GLN A 204 18.56 -0.13 2.28
CA GLN A 204 19.70 -0.33 1.42
C GLN A 204 19.97 0.91 0.57
N LYS A 205 21.23 1.06 0.13
CA LYS A 205 21.60 2.14 -0.77
C LYS A 205 20.95 1.93 -2.14
N ILE A 206 20.10 2.87 -2.54
CA ILE A 206 19.45 2.90 -3.86
C ILE A 206 20.07 4.02 -4.69
N SER A 207 20.36 3.75 -5.97
CA SER A 207 20.85 4.78 -6.88
C SER A 207 19.87 5.93 -7.03
N ASN A 208 20.34 7.17 -7.01
CA ASN A 208 19.50 8.33 -7.29
C ASN A 208 18.87 8.30 -8.68
N ASP A 209 19.44 7.53 -9.59
CA ASP A 209 18.98 7.44 -10.97
C ASP A 209 17.65 6.71 -11.12
N VAL A 210 17.25 5.85 -10.17
CA VAL A 210 15.92 5.20 -10.21
C VAL A 210 14.79 6.20 -9.91
N PHE A 211 15.11 7.33 -9.26
CA PHE A 211 14.15 8.41 -8.97
C PHE A 211 14.22 9.56 -9.98
N LYS A 212 14.72 9.27 -11.19
CA LYS A 212 14.73 10.18 -12.33
C LYS A 212 14.01 9.52 -13.49
N LEU A 213 13.09 10.24 -14.11
CA LEU A 213 12.43 9.75 -15.31
C LEU A 213 13.46 9.77 -16.46
N LYS A 214 13.93 8.58 -16.85
CA LYS A 214 14.84 8.42 -17.99
C LYS A 214 14.04 8.11 -19.23
N THR A 215 13.95 9.07 -20.12
CA THR A 215 13.33 8.91 -21.44
C THR A 215 14.38 8.67 -22.51
N SER A 216 14.02 7.98 -23.58
CA SER A 216 14.87 7.76 -24.76
C SER A 216 14.18 8.21 -26.03
N GLY A 217 14.92 8.81 -26.93
CA GLY A 217 14.39 9.31 -28.21
C GLY A 217 13.49 10.54 -28.06
N LYS A 218 12.66 10.81 -29.08
CA LYS A 218 11.68 11.90 -29.05
C LYS A 218 10.50 11.50 -28.19
N VAL A 219 10.17 12.30 -27.19
CA VAL A 219 9.10 12.03 -26.23
C VAL A 219 8.06 13.15 -26.24
N THR A 220 6.78 12.76 -26.24
CA THR A 220 5.64 13.68 -26.12
C THR A 220 5.22 13.74 -24.65
N TYR A 221 5.09 14.97 -24.10
CA TYR A 221 4.55 15.20 -22.76
C TYR A 221 3.07 15.55 -22.84
N VAL A 222 2.28 14.80 -22.09
CA VAL A 222 0.83 15.01 -21.98
C VAL A 222 0.50 15.36 -20.54
N LYS A 223 -0.24 16.45 -20.35
CA LYS A 223 -0.81 16.84 -19.05
C LYS A 223 -2.33 16.76 -19.20
N PRO A 224 -2.96 15.67 -18.73
CA PRO A 224 -4.42 15.62 -18.71
C PRO A 224 -4.93 16.78 -17.87
N ASN A 225 -5.98 17.46 -18.36
CA ASN A 225 -6.60 18.56 -17.65
C ASN A 225 -7.00 18.08 -16.25
N SER A 226 -6.51 18.78 -15.23
CA SER A 226 -6.85 18.60 -13.82
C SER A 226 -8.26 19.13 -13.52
#